data_fefb66ee26354f735aacfe484fdcde42
#
_entry.id   fefb66ee26354f735aacfe484fdcde42
#
_cell.length_a   1.000
_cell.length_b   1.000
_cell.length_c   1.000
_cell.angle_alpha   90.00
_cell.angle_beta   90.00
_cell.angle_gamma   90.00
#
_symmetry.space_group_name_H-M   'P 1'
#
loop_
_entity.id
_entity.type
_entity.pdbx_description
1 polymer ?
#
loop_
_entity_poly.entity_id
_entity_poly.type
_entity_poly.pdbx_seq_one_letter_code
_entity_poly.pdbx_strand_id
1 'polypeptide(L)'
;LLANVMAIMNFICAGTGFYCLACAEDMVSFVITISFFLLYVYGSFHMQHVIVNMTKEMNPEKKGSLYDKKFKKQWYDSCDEAERRQIGIASYHTVQVTGIACMLFMLIFLMLGMVIEIGLLPMLVPAFIWMIQVITYHVSCKKAQKMMND
;
A
#
# COMPACT_ATOMS: atom_id res chain seq x y z
N LEU A 1 -0.50 -3.85 -10.41
CA LEU A 1 -0.25 -2.40 -10.45
C LEU A 1 -1.57 -1.63 -10.45
N LEU A 2 -2.44 -1.86 -11.44
CA LEU A 2 -3.69 -1.10 -11.64
C LEU A 2 -4.56 -1.11 -10.37
N ALA A 3 -4.82 -2.25 -9.75
CA ALA A 3 -5.63 -2.37 -8.53
C ALA A 3 -5.09 -1.52 -7.36
N ASN A 4 -3.77 -1.44 -7.20
CA ASN A 4 -3.16 -0.63 -6.13
C ASN A 4 -3.28 0.86 -6.41
N VAL A 5 -3.08 1.29 -7.67
CA VAL A 5 -3.29 2.69 -8.08
C VAL A 5 -4.74 3.09 -7.86
N MET A 6 -5.68 2.23 -8.27
CA MET A 6 -7.12 2.45 -8.04
C MET A 6 -7.44 2.57 -6.54
N ALA A 7 -6.86 1.75 -5.67
CA ALA A 7 -7.06 1.85 -4.23
C ALA A 7 -6.57 3.19 -3.66
N ILE A 8 -5.39 3.67 -4.09
CA ILE A 8 -4.86 4.97 -3.66
C ILE A 8 -5.79 6.11 -4.10
N MET A 9 -6.20 6.14 -5.37
CA MET A 9 -7.11 7.15 -5.88
C MET A 9 -8.45 7.15 -5.15
N ASN A 10 -8.92 5.97 -4.76
CA ASN A 10 -10.14 5.81 -3.98
C ASN A 10 -10.03 6.45 -2.59
N PHE A 11 -8.93 6.26 -1.88
CA PHE A 11 -8.69 6.90 -0.58
C PHE A 11 -8.57 8.42 -0.70
N ILE A 12 -7.94 8.94 -1.76
CA ILE A 12 -7.87 10.38 -2.03
C ILE A 12 -9.28 10.93 -2.25
N CYS A 13 -10.09 10.26 -3.06
CA CYS A 13 -11.47 10.67 -3.34
C CYS A 13 -12.33 10.68 -2.06
N ALA A 14 -12.24 9.65 -1.21
CA ALA A 14 -12.93 9.61 0.07
C ALA A 14 -12.47 10.76 1.00
N GLY A 15 -11.17 11.03 1.07
CA GLY A 15 -10.60 12.12 1.86
C GLY A 15 -11.13 13.49 1.42
N THR A 16 -11.23 13.73 0.10
CA THR A 16 -11.81 14.99 -0.43
C THR A 16 -13.28 15.14 -0.07
N GLY A 17 -14.07 14.05 -0.10
CA GLY A 17 -15.47 14.08 0.32
C GLY A 17 -15.64 14.42 1.81
N PHE A 18 -14.82 13.81 2.67
CA PHE A 18 -14.83 14.16 4.11
C PHE A 18 -14.40 15.62 4.36
N TYR A 19 -13.42 16.11 3.60
CA TYR A 19 -13.02 17.51 3.68
C TYR A 19 -14.15 18.47 3.26
N CYS A 20 -14.86 18.18 2.17
CA CYS A 20 -16.01 18.96 1.72
C CYS A 20 -17.12 19.00 2.79
N LEU A 21 -17.41 17.87 3.45
CA LEU A 21 -18.38 17.84 4.54
C LEU A 21 -17.93 18.70 5.74
N ALA A 22 -16.66 18.54 6.14
CA ALA A 22 -16.13 19.18 7.34
C ALA A 22 -15.95 20.71 7.18
N CYS A 23 -15.55 21.18 5.99
CA CYS A 23 -15.18 22.58 5.75
C CYS A 23 -16.25 23.37 5.01
N ALA A 24 -17.03 22.74 4.15
CA ALA A 24 -18.04 23.40 3.31
C ALA A 24 -19.49 23.06 3.72
N GLU A 25 -19.67 22.14 4.68
CA GLU A 25 -20.97 21.60 5.10
C GLU A 25 -21.81 21.06 3.91
N ASP A 26 -21.13 20.66 2.83
CA ASP A 26 -21.79 20.18 1.59
C ASP A 26 -22.10 18.70 1.69
N MET A 27 -23.29 18.41 2.18
CA MET A 27 -23.81 17.05 2.33
C MET A 27 -23.97 16.33 0.98
N VAL A 28 -24.29 17.04 -0.08
CA VAL A 28 -24.52 16.44 -1.41
C VAL A 28 -23.21 15.91 -1.99
N SER A 29 -22.17 16.73 -1.99
CA SER A 29 -20.83 16.31 -2.42
C SER A 29 -20.28 15.17 -1.57
N PHE A 30 -20.53 15.17 -0.28
CA PHE A 30 -20.14 14.05 0.61
C PHE A 30 -20.82 12.74 0.21
N VAL A 31 -22.17 12.74 0.03
CA VAL A 31 -22.92 11.53 -0.34
C VAL A 31 -22.46 10.99 -1.70
N ILE A 32 -22.26 11.86 -2.68
CA ILE A 32 -21.77 11.48 -4.00
C ILE A 32 -20.39 10.81 -3.89
N THR A 33 -19.46 11.43 -3.16
CA THR A 33 -18.08 10.94 -3.03
C THR A 33 -18.02 9.60 -2.29
N ILE A 34 -18.82 9.41 -1.23
CA ILE A 34 -18.91 8.14 -0.51
C ILE A 34 -19.53 7.05 -1.38
N SER A 35 -20.53 7.39 -2.19
CA SER A 35 -21.14 6.43 -3.12
C SER A 35 -20.12 5.93 -4.16
N PHE A 36 -19.33 6.82 -4.74
CA PHE A 36 -18.23 6.46 -5.64
C PHE A 36 -17.16 5.64 -4.93
N PHE A 37 -16.81 5.98 -3.69
CA PHE A 37 -15.87 5.22 -2.88
C PHE A 37 -16.31 3.77 -2.71
N LEU A 38 -17.55 3.53 -2.31
CA LEU A 38 -18.09 2.18 -2.10
C LEU A 38 -18.14 1.38 -3.40
N LEU A 39 -18.56 2.00 -4.50
CA LEU A 39 -18.59 1.37 -5.83
C LEU A 39 -17.18 0.96 -6.26
N TYR A 40 -16.20 1.80 -6.02
CA TYR A 40 -14.79 1.56 -6.36
C TYR A 40 -14.17 0.45 -5.51
N VAL A 41 -14.46 0.42 -4.20
CA VAL A 41 -14.04 -0.67 -3.31
C VAL A 41 -14.57 -2.00 -3.80
N TYR A 42 -15.86 -2.06 -4.10
CA TYR A 42 -16.49 -3.27 -4.64
C TYR A 42 -15.84 -3.72 -5.96
N GLY A 43 -15.69 -2.82 -6.92
CA GLY A 43 -15.03 -3.10 -8.19
C GLY A 43 -13.58 -3.59 -8.04
N SER A 44 -12.83 -3.00 -7.14
CA SER A 44 -11.44 -3.40 -6.84
C SER A 44 -11.34 -4.82 -6.28
N PHE A 45 -12.23 -5.18 -5.36
CA PHE A 45 -12.28 -6.56 -4.83
C PHE A 45 -12.68 -7.57 -5.91
N HIS A 46 -13.67 -7.24 -6.72
CA HIS A 46 -14.10 -8.10 -7.82
C HIS A 46 -12.96 -8.34 -8.82
N MET A 47 -12.27 -7.27 -9.25
CA MET A 47 -11.12 -7.37 -10.16
C MET A 47 -9.98 -8.22 -9.57
N GLN A 48 -9.66 -8.05 -8.29
CA GLN A 48 -8.64 -8.88 -7.63
C GLN A 48 -9.04 -10.36 -7.61
N HIS A 49 -10.30 -10.65 -7.34
CA HIS A 49 -10.82 -12.03 -7.36
C HIS A 49 -10.68 -12.67 -8.75
N VAL A 50 -11.06 -11.95 -9.80
CA VAL A 50 -10.93 -12.42 -11.19
C VAL A 50 -9.46 -12.69 -11.54
N ILE A 51 -8.56 -11.75 -11.23
CA ILE A 51 -7.12 -11.89 -11.53
C ILE A 51 -6.52 -13.11 -10.81
N VAL A 52 -6.85 -13.31 -9.52
CA VAL A 52 -6.35 -14.46 -8.76
C VAL A 52 -6.84 -15.78 -9.34
N ASN A 53 -8.11 -15.87 -9.75
CA ASN A 53 -8.65 -17.07 -10.35
C ASN A 53 -8.03 -17.36 -11.72
N MET A 54 -7.90 -16.36 -12.59
CA MET A 54 -7.20 -16.50 -13.87
C MET A 54 -5.74 -16.96 -13.69
N THR A 55 -5.05 -16.42 -12.70
CA THR A 55 -3.66 -16.81 -12.41
C THR A 55 -3.58 -18.28 -11.96
N LYS A 56 -4.56 -18.77 -11.20
CA LYS A 56 -4.62 -20.19 -10.80
C LYS A 56 -4.95 -21.12 -11.95
N GLU A 57 -5.77 -20.68 -12.89
CA GLU A 57 -6.05 -21.46 -14.12
C GLU A 57 -4.78 -21.62 -14.97
N MET A 58 -3.97 -20.56 -15.08
CA MET A 58 -2.70 -20.61 -15.81
C MET A 58 -1.59 -21.34 -15.04
N ASN A 59 -1.61 -21.28 -13.71
CA ASN A 59 -0.61 -21.88 -12.82
C ASN A 59 -1.30 -22.69 -11.72
N PRO A 60 -1.63 -23.98 -11.96
CA PRO A 60 -2.39 -24.81 -11.02
C PRO A 60 -1.70 -25.04 -9.67
N GLU A 61 -0.40 -24.82 -9.59
CA GLU A 61 0.40 -24.89 -8.35
C GLU A 61 0.12 -23.74 -7.38
N LYS A 62 -0.46 -22.61 -7.84
CA LYS A 62 -0.77 -21.47 -7.00
C LYS A 62 -1.88 -21.78 -6.01
N LYS A 63 -1.59 -21.61 -4.71
CA LYS A 63 -2.49 -21.92 -3.60
C LYS A 63 -2.95 -20.65 -2.87
N GLY A 64 -4.12 -20.71 -2.28
CA GLY A 64 -4.68 -19.65 -1.46
C GLY A 64 -5.99 -19.09 -2.01
N SER A 65 -6.85 -18.58 -1.15
CA SER A 65 -8.08 -17.86 -1.49
C SER A 65 -7.96 -16.43 -1.02
N LEU A 66 -8.42 -15.48 -1.81
CA LEU A 66 -8.40 -14.04 -1.47
C LEU A 66 -9.14 -13.74 -0.16
N TYR A 67 -10.10 -14.57 0.21
CA TYR A 67 -10.88 -14.46 1.44
C TYR A 67 -10.19 -15.06 2.68
N ASP A 68 -9.06 -15.76 2.51
CA ASP A 68 -8.31 -16.33 3.62
C ASP A 68 -7.32 -15.28 4.18
N LYS A 69 -7.31 -15.11 5.51
CA LYS A 69 -6.34 -14.25 6.19
C LYS A 69 -4.89 -14.65 5.93
N LYS A 70 -4.64 -15.91 5.59
CA LYS A 70 -3.32 -16.46 5.27
C LYS A 70 -3.00 -16.42 3.77
N PHE A 71 -3.85 -15.83 2.94
CA PHE A 71 -3.70 -15.79 1.48
C PHE A 71 -2.29 -15.38 1.04
N LYS A 72 -1.77 -14.26 1.55
CA LYS A 72 -0.44 -13.76 1.17
C LYS A 72 0.68 -14.76 1.44
N LYS A 73 0.58 -15.49 2.57
CA LYS A 73 1.56 -16.51 2.93
C LYS A 73 1.44 -17.73 2.02
N GLN A 74 0.22 -18.26 1.84
CA GLN A 74 -0.04 -19.43 0.99
C GLN A 74 0.37 -19.17 -0.46
N TRP A 75 0.11 -17.94 -0.96
CA TRP A 75 0.54 -17.52 -2.28
C TRP A 75 2.05 -17.49 -2.42
N TYR A 76 2.75 -16.87 -1.47
CA TYR A 76 4.22 -16.81 -1.47
C TYR A 76 4.85 -18.20 -1.33
N ASP A 77 4.29 -19.07 -0.48
CA ASP A 77 4.78 -20.44 -0.29
C ASP A 77 4.60 -21.30 -1.55
N SER A 78 3.64 -20.96 -2.41
CA SER A 78 3.41 -21.61 -3.71
C SER A 78 4.23 -21.01 -4.87
N CYS A 79 5.07 -20.01 -4.61
CA CYS A 79 5.98 -19.45 -5.60
C CYS A 79 7.21 -20.33 -5.78
N ASP A 80 7.66 -20.48 -7.02
CA ASP A 80 8.92 -21.14 -7.35
C ASP A 80 10.13 -20.26 -6.93
N GLU A 81 11.33 -20.81 -7.10
CA GLU A 81 12.57 -20.11 -6.70
C GLU A 81 12.81 -18.85 -7.55
N ALA A 82 12.49 -18.89 -8.84
CA ALA A 82 12.65 -17.74 -9.73
C ALA A 82 11.70 -16.60 -9.35
N GLU A 83 10.44 -16.92 -9.07
CA GLU A 83 9.43 -15.96 -8.59
C GLU A 83 9.81 -15.35 -7.24
N ARG A 84 10.28 -16.18 -6.29
CA ARG A 84 10.74 -15.69 -4.98
C ARG A 84 11.92 -14.74 -5.12
N ARG A 85 12.87 -15.07 -6.00
CA ARG A 85 14.02 -14.19 -6.31
C ARG A 85 13.56 -12.86 -6.91
N GLN A 86 12.61 -12.91 -7.86
CA GLN A 86 12.03 -11.71 -8.47
C GLN A 86 11.33 -10.82 -7.43
N ILE A 87 10.53 -11.43 -6.54
CA ILE A 87 9.88 -10.72 -5.42
C ILE A 87 10.93 -10.08 -4.50
N GLY A 88 12.01 -10.81 -4.18
CA GLY A 88 13.10 -10.31 -3.36
C GLY A 88 13.77 -9.07 -3.95
N ILE A 89 14.14 -9.11 -5.23
CA ILE A 89 14.75 -7.98 -5.96
C ILE A 89 13.79 -6.79 -6.01
N ALA A 90 12.52 -7.03 -6.38
CA ALA A 90 11.50 -5.98 -6.44
C ALA A 90 11.27 -5.33 -5.06
N SER A 91 11.21 -6.14 -3.99
CA SER A 91 11.05 -5.64 -2.62
C SER A 91 12.22 -4.78 -2.18
N TYR A 92 13.45 -5.17 -2.50
CA TYR A 92 14.66 -4.39 -2.19
C TYR A 92 14.62 -3.01 -2.87
N HIS A 93 14.33 -2.97 -4.17
CA HIS A 93 14.19 -1.69 -4.89
C HIS A 93 13.06 -0.83 -4.33
N THR A 94 11.93 -1.43 -3.98
CA THR A 94 10.79 -0.71 -3.39
C THR A 94 11.18 -0.06 -2.07
N VAL A 95 11.91 -0.77 -1.20
CA VAL A 95 12.38 -0.22 0.08
C VAL A 95 13.28 1.00 -0.15
N GLN A 96 14.20 0.93 -1.11
CA GLN A 96 15.11 2.04 -1.41
C GLN A 96 14.37 3.27 -1.96
N VAL A 97 13.53 3.05 -2.98
CA VAL A 97 12.76 4.15 -3.61
C VAL A 97 11.80 4.81 -2.62
N THR A 98 11.13 4.01 -1.78
CA THR A 98 10.23 4.56 -0.75
C THR A 98 11.00 5.36 0.29
N GLY A 99 12.19 4.92 0.71
CA GLY A 99 13.04 5.68 1.62
C GLY A 99 13.45 7.04 1.06
N ILE A 100 13.88 7.09 -0.21
CA ILE A 100 14.20 8.34 -0.91
C ILE A 100 12.96 9.23 -1.01
N ALA A 101 11.81 8.68 -1.37
CA ALA A 101 10.56 9.44 -1.46
C ALA A 101 10.16 10.04 -0.10
N CYS A 102 10.24 9.27 0.98
CA CYS A 102 9.96 9.78 2.33
C CYS A 102 10.90 10.93 2.71
N MET A 103 12.19 10.81 2.41
CA MET A 103 13.16 11.87 2.65
C MET A 103 12.82 13.15 1.86
N LEU A 104 12.49 13.01 0.58
CA LEU A 104 12.07 14.15 -0.26
C LEU A 104 10.79 14.81 0.26
N PHE A 105 9.78 14.04 0.67
CA PHE A 105 8.56 14.59 1.26
C PHE A 105 8.83 15.33 2.58
N MET A 106 9.72 14.80 3.42
CA MET A 106 10.13 15.50 4.65
C MET A 106 10.76 16.86 4.33
N LEU A 107 11.66 16.94 3.32
CA LEU A 107 12.27 18.19 2.90
C LEU A 107 11.23 19.17 2.34
N ILE A 108 10.31 18.69 1.49
CA ILE A 108 9.24 19.50 0.92
C ILE A 108 8.35 20.07 2.03
N PHE A 109 7.91 19.23 2.98
CA PHE A 109 7.06 19.70 4.08
C PHE A 109 7.80 20.64 5.05
N LEU A 110 9.12 20.47 5.23
CA LEU A 110 9.93 21.41 5.99
C LEU A 110 9.94 22.77 5.31
N MET A 111 10.19 22.82 4.00
CA MET A 111 10.19 24.07 3.23
C MET A 111 8.80 24.73 3.20
N LEU A 112 7.74 23.96 3.00
CA LEU A 112 6.37 24.47 3.05
C LEU A 112 6.00 24.99 4.45
N GLY A 113 6.46 24.33 5.51
CA GLY A 113 6.23 24.78 6.90
C GLY A 113 6.84 26.15 7.19
N MET A 114 7.93 26.51 6.51
CA MET A 114 8.53 27.84 6.63
C MET A 114 7.73 28.96 5.93
N VAL A 115 6.93 28.58 4.90
CA VAL A 115 6.21 29.54 4.05
C VAL A 115 4.74 29.67 4.45
N ILE A 116 4.08 28.58 4.84
CA ILE A 116 2.61 28.50 4.94
C ILE A 116 2.12 28.21 6.37
N GLU A 117 2.97 28.17 7.37
CA GLU A 117 2.62 27.89 8.78
C GLU A 117 1.78 26.62 9.02
N ILE A 118 1.96 25.58 8.18
CA ILE A 118 1.22 24.30 8.29
C ILE A 118 1.65 23.42 9.47
N GLY A 119 2.60 23.89 10.28
CA GLY A 119 3.14 23.14 11.42
C GLY A 119 4.01 21.94 11.01
N LEU A 120 4.42 21.15 12.00
CA LEU A 120 5.33 20.01 11.81
C LEU A 120 4.61 18.70 11.48
N LEU A 121 3.29 18.62 11.66
CA LEU A 121 2.52 17.38 11.52
C LEU A 121 2.68 16.71 10.15
N PRO A 122 2.62 17.42 9.01
CA PRO A 122 2.80 16.81 7.69
C PRO A 122 4.17 16.17 7.50
N MET A 123 5.22 16.72 8.12
CA MET A 123 6.58 16.17 8.05
C MET A 123 6.70 14.86 8.87
N LEU A 124 5.97 14.75 9.98
CA LEU A 124 6.03 13.54 10.82
C LEU A 124 5.45 12.31 10.13
N VAL A 125 4.48 12.48 9.22
CA VAL A 125 3.84 11.34 8.51
C VAL A 125 4.86 10.53 7.71
N PRO A 126 5.62 11.09 6.75
CA PRO A 126 6.64 10.33 6.02
C PRO A 126 7.77 9.83 6.94
N ALA A 127 8.11 10.55 8.01
CA ALA A 127 9.09 10.10 8.99
C ALA A 127 8.65 8.80 9.68
N PHE A 128 7.41 8.70 10.14
CA PHE A 128 6.86 7.48 10.72
C PHE A 128 6.79 6.32 9.72
N ILE A 129 6.37 6.57 8.49
CA ILE A 129 6.34 5.56 7.44
C ILE A 129 7.75 4.99 7.21
N TRP A 130 8.74 5.85 7.08
CA TRP A 130 10.13 5.45 6.87
C TRP A 130 10.68 4.67 8.08
N MET A 131 10.41 5.13 9.29
CA MET A 131 10.82 4.43 10.51
C MET A 131 10.25 3.01 10.58
N ILE A 132 8.95 2.84 10.34
CA ILE A 132 8.29 1.51 10.30
C ILE A 132 8.95 0.62 9.23
N GLN A 133 9.22 1.15 8.05
CA GLN A 133 9.85 0.43 6.95
C GLN A 133 11.25 -0.07 7.33
N VAL A 134 12.10 0.81 7.91
CA VAL A 134 13.46 0.46 8.33
C VAL A 134 13.45 -0.60 9.43
N ILE A 135 12.60 -0.44 10.45
CA ILE A 135 12.46 -1.42 11.54
C ILE A 135 12.02 -2.77 10.98
N THR A 136 10.96 -2.80 10.15
CA THR A 136 10.43 -4.03 9.56
C THR A 136 11.48 -4.73 8.70
N TYR A 137 12.23 -3.99 7.89
CA TYR A 137 13.31 -4.54 7.08
C TYR A 137 14.38 -5.22 7.93
N HIS A 138 14.89 -4.54 8.98
CA HIS A 138 15.92 -5.09 9.86
C HIS A 138 15.46 -6.33 10.63
N VAL A 139 14.22 -6.33 11.14
CA VAL A 139 13.64 -7.48 11.84
C VAL A 139 13.50 -8.67 10.89
N SER A 140 13.05 -8.42 9.65
CA SER A 140 12.89 -9.46 8.64
C SER A 140 14.23 -10.07 8.22
N CYS A 141 15.26 -9.24 8.03
CA CYS A 141 16.62 -9.71 7.74
C CYS A 141 17.19 -10.61 8.85
N LYS A 142 17.05 -10.18 10.12
CA LYS A 142 17.51 -11.00 11.26
C LYS A 142 16.77 -12.34 11.35
N LYS A 143 15.44 -12.34 11.09
CA LYS A 143 14.65 -13.57 11.08
C LYS A 143 15.08 -14.51 9.95
N ALA A 144 15.31 -13.99 8.76
CA ALA A 144 15.77 -14.77 7.61
C ALA A 144 17.15 -15.39 7.88
N GLN A 145 18.08 -14.61 8.47
CA GLN A 145 19.41 -15.11 8.83
C GLN A 145 19.35 -16.26 9.85
N LYS A 146 18.44 -16.17 10.84
CA LYS A 146 18.27 -17.25 11.81
C LYS A 146 17.77 -18.53 11.15
N MET A 147 16.80 -18.44 10.22
CA MET A 147 16.28 -19.60 9.49
C MET A 147 17.30 -20.27 8.54
N MET A 148 18.35 -19.56 8.15
CA MET A 148 19.44 -20.13 7.33
C MET A 148 20.53 -20.83 8.19
N ASN A 149 20.60 -20.52 9.48
CA ASN A 149 21.60 -21.07 10.39
C ASN A 149 21.08 -22.27 11.21
N ASP A 150 19.77 -22.47 11.22
CA ASP A 150 19.09 -23.63 11.83
C ASP A 150 18.86 -24.73 10.77
#